data_a57ad7da8f7bc15cdb68c8b4d123af8d
#
_entry.id   a57ad7da8f7bc15cdb68c8b4d123af8d
#
_cell.length_a   1.000
_cell.length_b   1.000
_cell.length_c   1.000
_cell.angle_alpha   90.00
_cell.angle_beta   90.00
_cell.angle_gamma   90.00
#
_symmetry.space_group_name_H-M   'P 1'
#
loop_
_entity.id
_entity.type
_entity.pdbx_description
1 polymer ?
#
loop_
_entity_poly.entity_id
_entity_poly.type
_entity_poly.pdbx_seq_one_letter_code
_entity_poly.pdbx_strand_id
1 'polypeptide(L)'
;MNLTLHQPRPSDYEALASWVPDAVACLRWAGPRILFPFPVSELPDLLVVPGGTSYFLAEGCGVPCGFGQHWVIVAGSVHLGRIIVSPAARGKGVGRALCELLIGEAVRCTGANAITLRVYRDNAVAVSLYSSLGFLPVEADSDKEAIFMRVGVNTSIERADSSCA
;
A
#
# COMPACT_ATOMS: atom_id res chain seq x y z
N MET A 1 7.86 17.47 6.07
CA MET A 1 8.31 16.04 6.13
C MET A 1 8.83 15.63 4.76
N ASN A 2 10.04 15.15 4.69
CA ASN A 2 10.61 14.57 3.46
C ASN A 2 10.45 13.05 3.51
N LEU A 3 9.27 12.56 3.11
CA LEU A 3 8.90 11.16 3.14
C LEU A 3 9.29 10.50 1.81
N THR A 4 9.97 9.37 1.88
CA THR A 4 10.41 8.59 0.72
C THR A 4 10.10 7.12 0.88
N LEU A 5 9.72 6.47 -0.23
CA LEU A 5 9.62 5.02 -0.30
C LEU A 5 11.01 4.41 -0.52
N HIS A 6 11.24 3.28 0.12
CA HIS A 6 12.40 2.45 -0.14
C HIS A 6 12.04 0.96 -0.11
N GLN A 7 12.83 0.15 -0.78
CA GLN A 7 12.70 -1.30 -0.70
C GLN A 7 13.00 -1.79 0.71
N PRO A 8 12.38 -2.90 1.16
CA PRO A 8 12.56 -3.42 2.50
C PRO A 8 14.02 -3.71 2.85
N ARG A 9 14.43 -3.27 4.03
CA ARG A 9 15.68 -3.66 4.69
C ARG A 9 15.34 -4.64 5.83
N PRO A 10 16.20 -5.59 6.18
CA PRO A 10 15.93 -6.55 7.27
C PRO A 10 15.49 -5.90 8.58
N SER A 11 16.10 -4.77 8.94
CA SER A 11 15.77 -4.01 10.15
C SER A 11 14.39 -3.36 10.18
N ASP A 12 13.76 -3.16 9.01
CA ASP A 12 12.46 -2.47 8.92
C ASP A 12 11.31 -3.36 9.44
N TYR A 13 11.48 -4.67 9.37
CA TYR A 13 10.44 -5.62 9.77
C TYR A 13 10.19 -5.66 11.28
N GLU A 14 11.15 -5.31 12.10
CA GLU A 14 10.96 -5.15 13.55
C GLU A 14 9.98 -4.00 13.84
N ALA A 15 10.15 -2.88 13.14
CA ALA A 15 9.23 -1.76 13.26
C ALA A 15 7.83 -2.16 12.79
N LEU A 16 7.71 -2.79 11.62
CA LEU A 16 6.43 -3.26 11.09
C LEU A 16 5.70 -4.20 12.06
N ALA A 17 6.41 -5.19 12.61
CA ALA A 17 5.84 -6.11 13.59
C ALA A 17 5.29 -5.40 14.83
N SER A 18 5.95 -4.36 15.28
CA SER A 18 5.52 -3.57 16.44
C SER A 18 4.21 -2.80 16.21
N TRP A 19 3.80 -2.59 14.95
CA TRP A 19 2.54 -1.91 14.61
C TRP A 19 1.33 -2.83 14.61
N VAL A 20 1.55 -4.14 14.76
CA VAL A 20 0.51 -5.18 14.71
C VAL A 20 0.43 -5.86 16.09
N PRO A 21 -0.44 -5.36 16.98
CA PRO A 21 -0.41 -5.77 18.39
C PRO A 21 -1.09 -7.10 18.69
N ASP A 22 -2.01 -7.57 17.81
CA ASP A 22 -2.85 -8.73 18.08
C ASP A 22 -3.35 -9.41 16.79
N ALA A 23 -4.05 -10.52 16.95
CA ALA A 23 -4.57 -11.32 15.85
C ALA A 23 -5.63 -10.58 15.01
N VAL A 24 -6.45 -9.72 15.65
CA VAL A 24 -7.47 -8.94 14.94
C VAL A 24 -6.81 -7.89 14.06
N ALA A 25 -5.84 -7.17 14.59
CA ALA A 25 -5.08 -6.18 13.82
C ALA A 25 -4.32 -6.84 12.64
N CYS A 26 -3.74 -8.01 12.88
CA CYS A 26 -3.06 -8.79 11.85
C CYS A 26 -4.01 -9.20 10.72
N LEU A 27 -5.18 -9.75 11.05
CA LEU A 27 -6.20 -10.14 10.08
C LEU A 27 -6.67 -8.95 9.24
N ARG A 28 -6.93 -7.83 9.88
CA ARG A 28 -7.40 -6.61 9.21
C ARG A 28 -6.35 -5.98 8.29
N TRP A 29 -5.08 -6.07 8.66
CA TRP A 29 -3.98 -5.53 7.84
C TRP A 29 -3.56 -6.49 6.72
N ALA A 30 -3.30 -7.75 7.07
CA ALA A 30 -2.61 -8.68 6.19
C ALA A 30 -3.51 -9.79 5.61
N GLY A 31 -4.75 -9.88 6.08
CA GLY A 31 -5.68 -10.94 5.70
C GLY A 31 -5.40 -12.28 6.41
N PRO A 32 -6.15 -13.33 6.05
CA PRO A 32 -6.14 -14.58 6.81
C PRO A 32 -4.92 -15.47 6.56
N ARG A 33 -4.07 -15.14 5.59
CA ARG A 33 -2.90 -15.96 5.24
C ARG A 33 -1.72 -15.78 6.19
N ILE A 34 -1.66 -14.63 6.90
CA ILE A 34 -0.64 -14.37 7.91
C ILE A 34 -1.27 -14.54 9.28
N LEU A 35 -0.81 -15.55 10.00
CA LEU A 35 -1.29 -15.86 11.35
C LEU A 35 -0.51 -15.09 12.40
N PHE A 36 -1.20 -14.61 13.41
CA PHE A 36 -0.59 -13.96 14.57
C PHE A 36 -0.59 -14.92 15.77
N PRO A 37 0.47 -14.97 16.59
CA PRO A 37 1.74 -14.26 16.40
C PRO A 37 2.60 -14.85 15.28
N PHE A 38 3.40 -14.03 14.66
CA PHE A 38 4.37 -14.41 13.63
C PHE A 38 5.80 -14.10 14.11
N PRO A 39 6.80 -14.93 13.77
CA PRO A 39 8.19 -14.56 13.96
C PRO A 39 8.57 -13.39 13.04
N VAL A 40 9.23 -12.37 13.58
CA VAL A 40 9.65 -11.20 12.77
C VAL A 40 10.55 -11.62 11.61
N SER A 41 11.41 -12.61 11.84
CA SER A 41 12.31 -13.17 10.82
C SER A 41 11.61 -13.82 9.63
N GLU A 42 10.35 -14.22 9.78
CA GLU A 42 9.54 -14.83 8.72
C GLU A 42 8.71 -13.81 7.92
N LEU A 43 8.56 -12.58 8.43
CA LEU A 43 7.77 -11.55 7.76
C LEU A 43 8.17 -11.29 6.30
N PRO A 44 9.46 -11.25 5.94
CA PRO A 44 9.85 -11.10 4.55
C PRO A 44 9.21 -12.14 3.63
N ASP A 45 9.23 -13.40 4.05
CA ASP A 45 8.67 -14.51 3.27
C ASP A 45 7.13 -14.56 3.32
N LEU A 46 6.54 -14.28 4.49
CA LEU A 46 5.08 -14.24 4.68
C LEU A 46 4.41 -13.14 3.86
N LEU A 47 5.13 -12.05 3.60
CA LEU A 47 4.63 -10.91 2.84
C LEU A 47 4.84 -11.02 1.33
N VAL A 48 5.48 -12.09 0.85
CA VAL A 48 5.67 -12.30 -0.59
C VAL A 48 4.31 -12.43 -1.28
N VAL A 49 4.12 -11.62 -2.31
CA VAL A 49 2.99 -11.73 -3.25
C VAL A 49 3.57 -11.96 -4.64
N PRO A 50 3.17 -13.01 -5.37
CA PRO A 50 3.64 -13.24 -6.73
C PRO A 50 3.42 -12.01 -7.62
N GLY A 51 4.48 -11.53 -8.26
CA GLY A 51 4.44 -10.30 -9.06
C GLY A 51 4.23 -9.02 -8.27
N GLY A 52 4.33 -9.08 -6.95
CA GLY A 52 4.16 -7.95 -6.06
C GLY A 52 5.49 -7.34 -5.59
N THR A 53 5.41 -6.12 -5.11
CA THR A 53 6.52 -5.37 -4.54
C THR A 53 6.12 -4.74 -3.22
N SER A 54 7.02 -4.82 -2.24
CA SER A 54 6.86 -4.23 -0.92
C SER A 54 7.68 -2.96 -0.79
N TYR A 55 7.14 -1.98 -0.07
CA TYR A 55 7.82 -0.72 0.23
C TYR A 55 7.63 -0.32 1.68
N PHE A 56 8.66 0.27 2.23
CA PHE A 56 8.59 1.03 3.47
C PHE A 56 8.65 2.52 3.18
N LEU A 57 7.94 3.30 3.98
CA LEU A 57 7.97 4.74 3.98
C LEU A 57 8.76 5.21 5.20
N ALA A 58 9.72 6.10 4.99
CA ALA A 58 10.48 6.71 6.07
C ALA A 58 10.77 8.18 5.78
N GLU A 59 11.04 8.95 6.83
CA GLU A 59 11.58 10.30 6.71
C GLU A 59 13.11 10.23 6.66
N GLY A 60 13.68 10.58 5.52
CA GLY A 60 15.11 10.44 5.28
C GLY A 60 15.60 9.00 5.38
N CYS A 61 16.69 8.77 6.10
CA CYS A 61 17.24 7.43 6.40
C CYS A 61 16.72 6.87 7.73
N GLY A 62 15.65 7.44 8.26
CA GLY A 62 15.12 7.13 9.59
C GLY A 62 14.37 5.81 9.69
N VAL A 63 13.81 5.61 10.87
CA VAL A 63 12.93 4.46 11.17
C VAL A 63 11.68 4.55 10.29
N PRO A 64 11.22 3.43 9.70
CA PRO A 64 10.04 3.44 8.86
C PRO A 64 8.79 3.86 9.64
N CYS A 65 7.92 4.59 8.97
CA CYS A 65 6.65 5.07 9.53
C CYS A 65 5.43 4.59 8.76
N GLY A 66 5.63 3.86 7.65
CA GLY A 66 4.56 3.25 6.87
C GLY A 66 5.06 2.07 6.04
N PHE A 67 4.14 1.21 5.64
CA PHE A 67 4.38 0.06 4.79
C PHE A 67 3.21 -0.13 3.84
N GLY A 68 3.47 -0.62 2.63
CA GLY A 68 2.46 -1.04 1.69
C GLY A 68 3.04 -1.87 0.55
N GLN A 69 2.15 -2.54 -0.16
CA GLN A 69 2.49 -3.39 -1.28
C GLN A 69 1.64 -3.04 -2.50
N HIS A 70 2.14 -3.37 -3.68
CA HIS A 70 1.34 -3.41 -4.89
C HIS A 70 1.60 -4.68 -5.69
N TRP A 71 0.60 -5.15 -6.43
CA TRP A 71 0.68 -6.27 -7.37
C TRP A 71 -0.33 -6.14 -8.50
N VAL A 72 0.01 -6.69 -9.65
CA VAL A 72 -0.90 -6.73 -10.79
C VAL A 72 -1.98 -7.78 -10.55
N ILE A 73 -3.25 -7.40 -10.70
CA ILE A 73 -4.39 -8.34 -10.61
C ILE A 73 -4.90 -8.76 -12.00
N VAL A 74 -4.95 -7.81 -12.91
CA VAL A 74 -5.22 -8.02 -14.34
C VAL A 74 -4.40 -7.01 -15.13
N ALA A 75 -4.22 -7.25 -16.42
CA ALA A 75 -3.48 -6.34 -17.29
C ALA A 75 -4.00 -4.90 -17.18
N GLY A 76 -3.11 -3.96 -16.91
CA GLY A 76 -3.42 -2.53 -16.75
C GLY A 76 -4.01 -2.14 -15.39
N SER A 77 -4.22 -3.07 -14.47
CA SER A 77 -4.78 -2.79 -13.14
C SER A 77 -3.89 -3.33 -12.03
N VAL A 78 -3.48 -2.46 -11.12
CA VAL A 78 -2.63 -2.78 -9.99
C VAL A 78 -3.40 -2.62 -8.69
N HIS A 79 -3.27 -3.60 -7.82
CA HIS A 79 -3.86 -3.59 -6.49
C HIS A 79 -2.86 -3.08 -5.45
N LEU A 80 -3.30 -2.16 -4.63
CA LEU A 80 -2.60 -1.77 -3.42
C LEU A 80 -3.14 -2.56 -2.24
N GLY A 81 -2.26 -3.07 -1.41
CA GLY A 81 -2.68 -3.83 -0.24
C GLY A 81 -1.69 -3.75 0.91
N ARG A 82 -2.12 -4.29 2.04
CA ARG A 82 -1.37 -4.32 3.30
C ARG A 82 -0.79 -2.96 3.69
N ILE A 83 -1.58 -1.90 3.44
CA ILE A 83 -1.20 -0.53 3.79
C ILE A 83 -1.35 -0.35 5.30
N ILE A 84 -0.28 0.08 5.95
CA ILE A 84 -0.28 0.37 7.37
C ILE A 84 0.64 1.57 7.66
N VAL A 85 0.20 2.41 8.60
CA VAL A 85 0.98 3.54 9.13
C VAL A 85 1.29 3.27 10.59
N SER A 86 2.52 3.51 10.98
CA SER A 86 2.97 3.44 12.37
C SER A 86 1.99 4.18 13.28
N PRO A 87 1.58 3.60 14.42
CA PRO A 87 0.69 4.28 15.36
C PRO A 87 1.15 5.70 15.74
N ALA A 88 2.45 5.90 15.92
CA ALA A 88 3.03 7.20 16.26
C ALA A 88 2.97 8.24 15.11
N ALA A 89 2.79 7.78 13.87
CA ALA A 89 2.74 8.65 12.68
C ALA A 89 1.32 8.93 12.17
N ARG A 90 0.31 8.35 12.78
CA ARG A 90 -1.10 8.56 12.40
C ARG A 90 -1.55 9.99 12.68
N GLY A 91 -2.54 10.47 11.91
CA GLY A 91 -3.10 11.81 12.06
C GLY A 91 -2.19 12.95 11.59
N LYS A 92 -1.06 12.65 10.94
CA LYS A 92 -0.05 13.62 10.48
C LYS A 92 0.09 13.68 8.97
N GLY A 93 -0.87 13.16 8.20
CA GLY A 93 -0.83 13.12 6.74
C GLY A 93 0.04 11.99 6.14
N VAL A 94 0.70 11.19 6.96
CA VAL A 94 1.60 10.11 6.51
C VAL A 94 0.86 9.06 5.67
N GLY A 95 -0.37 8.72 6.03
CA GLY A 95 -1.18 7.78 5.26
C GLY A 95 -1.47 8.25 3.84
N ARG A 96 -1.76 9.54 3.65
CA ARG A 96 -1.94 10.14 2.33
C ARG A 96 -0.65 10.08 1.52
N ALA A 97 0.46 10.52 2.10
CA ALA A 97 1.75 10.49 1.43
C ALA A 97 2.15 9.07 1.01
N LEU A 98 1.94 8.08 1.90
CA LEU A 98 2.17 6.67 1.58
C LEU A 98 1.36 6.21 0.37
N CYS A 99 0.06 6.50 0.34
CA CYS A 99 -0.80 6.11 -0.78
C CYS A 99 -0.40 6.80 -2.09
N GLU A 100 -0.15 8.09 -2.07
CA GLU A 100 0.26 8.86 -3.25
C GLU A 100 1.59 8.33 -3.84
N LEU A 101 2.56 8.06 -2.98
CA LEU A 101 3.85 7.49 -3.40
C LEU A 101 3.72 6.05 -3.92
N LEU A 102 2.90 5.20 -3.27
CA LEU A 102 2.63 3.84 -3.75
C LEU A 102 1.92 3.83 -5.10
N ILE A 103 0.95 4.72 -5.32
CA ILE A 103 0.29 4.88 -6.62
C ILE A 103 1.31 5.26 -7.68
N GLY A 104 2.13 6.27 -7.42
CA GLY A 104 3.16 6.71 -8.34
C GLY A 104 4.15 5.59 -8.69
N GLU A 105 4.60 4.83 -7.71
CA GLU A 105 5.52 3.71 -7.90
C GLU A 105 4.86 2.55 -8.65
N ALA A 106 3.61 2.21 -8.33
CA ALA A 106 2.86 1.19 -9.05
C ALA A 106 2.70 1.53 -10.54
N VAL A 107 2.35 2.78 -10.86
CA VAL A 107 2.24 3.25 -12.25
C VAL A 107 3.60 3.23 -12.94
N ARG A 108 4.64 3.72 -12.28
CA ARG A 108 6.01 3.74 -12.82
C ARG A 108 6.52 2.33 -13.16
N CYS A 109 6.27 1.36 -12.29
CA CYS A 109 6.76 -0.01 -12.45
C CYS A 109 5.98 -0.82 -13.49
N THR A 110 4.67 -0.55 -13.63
CA THR A 110 3.77 -1.44 -14.38
C THR A 110 3.10 -0.78 -15.59
N GLY A 111 3.11 0.55 -15.67
CA GLY A 111 2.34 1.28 -16.68
C GLY A 111 0.81 1.17 -16.48
N ALA A 112 0.35 0.81 -15.28
CA ALA A 112 -1.06 0.63 -15.00
C ALA A 112 -1.86 1.91 -15.27
N ASN A 113 -3.09 1.74 -15.77
CA ASN A 113 -4.05 2.82 -15.99
C ASN A 113 -5.18 2.83 -14.94
N ALA A 114 -5.20 1.84 -14.05
CA ALA A 114 -6.12 1.76 -12.93
C ALA A 114 -5.42 1.22 -11.68
N ILE A 115 -5.79 1.78 -10.55
CA ILE A 115 -5.37 1.31 -9.24
C ILE A 115 -6.60 0.87 -8.47
N THR A 116 -6.49 -0.25 -7.79
CA THR A 116 -7.55 -0.80 -6.93
C THR A 116 -7.04 -1.01 -5.51
N LEU A 117 -7.96 -1.09 -4.58
CA LEU A 117 -7.69 -1.50 -3.21
C LEU A 117 -8.97 -2.05 -2.56
N ARG A 118 -8.82 -2.67 -1.42
CA ARG A 118 -9.93 -3.13 -0.59
C ARG A 118 -9.80 -2.53 0.81
N VAL A 119 -10.89 -2.05 1.35
CA VAL A 119 -10.94 -1.40 2.67
C VAL A 119 -12.14 -1.88 3.45
N TYR A 120 -11.97 -2.15 4.73
CA TYR A 120 -13.10 -2.47 5.62
C TYR A 120 -14.06 -1.30 5.72
N ARG A 121 -15.38 -1.59 5.64
CA ARG A 121 -16.45 -0.56 5.67
C ARG A 121 -16.45 0.26 6.96
N ASP A 122 -16.05 -0.33 8.07
CA ASP A 122 -15.98 0.33 9.37
C ASP A 122 -14.69 1.15 9.59
N ASN A 123 -13.75 1.08 8.65
CA ASN A 123 -12.54 1.90 8.68
C ASN A 123 -12.79 3.27 8.03
N ALA A 124 -13.57 4.11 8.71
CA ALA A 124 -14.01 5.41 8.20
C ALA A 124 -12.84 6.33 7.81
N VAL A 125 -11.73 6.27 8.54
CA VAL A 125 -10.53 7.07 8.25
C VAL A 125 -9.92 6.67 6.91
N ALA A 126 -9.75 5.38 6.65
CA ALA A 126 -9.18 4.90 5.39
C ALA A 126 -10.16 5.12 4.22
N VAL A 127 -11.46 4.86 4.40
CA VAL A 127 -12.48 5.13 3.37
C VAL A 127 -12.47 6.60 2.97
N SER A 128 -12.42 7.52 3.94
CA SER A 128 -12.34 8.95 3.68
C SER A 128 -11.06 9.34 2.95
N LEU A 129 -9.93 8.77 3.35
CA LEU A 129 -8.65 8.99 2.69
C LEU A 129 -8.70 8.57 1.22
N TYR A 130 -9.12 7.34 0.94
CA TYR A 130 -9.17 6.81 -0.43
C TYR A 130 -10.17 7.57 -1.30
N SER A 131 -11.34 7.92 -0.77
CA SER A 131 -12.30 8.76 -1.47
C SER A 131 -11.69 10.13 -1.83
N SER A 132 -10.93 10.73 -0.93
CA SER A 132 -10.25 12.01 -1.18
C SER A 132 -9.11 11.92 -2.20
N LEU A 133 -8.59 10.71 -2.47
CA LEU A 133 -7.63 10.42 -3.53
C LEU A 133 -8.30 10.05 -4.87
N GLY A 134 -9.63 10.12 -4.93
CA GLY A 134 -10.40 9.87 -6.15
C GLY A 134 -10.85 8.43 -6.33
N PHE A 135 -10.61 7.55 -5.38
CA PHE A 135 -11.13 6.18 -5.44
C PHE A 135 -12.64 6.17 -5.30
N LEU A 136 -13.30 5.37 -6.13
CA LEU A 136 -14.74 5.14 -6.11
C LEU A 136 -15.05 3.68 -5.77
N PRO A 137 -16.12 3.42 -5.01
CA PRO A 137 -16.55 2.05 -4.71
C PRO A 137 -16.97 1.32 -5.99
N VAL A 138 -16.64 0.04 -6.06
CA VAL A 138 -17.14 -0.90 -7.07
C VAL A 138 -17.97 -1.94 -6.33
N GLU A 139 -19.28 -1.73 -6.28
CA GLU A 139 -20.17 -2.55 -5.44
C GLU A 139 -20.23 -4.02 -5.90
N ALA A 140 -20.08 -4.29 -7.19
CA ALA A 140 -20.05 -5.66 -7.73
C ALA A 140 -18.89 -6.51 -7.19
N ASP A 141 -17.79 -5.86 -6.81
CA ASP A 141 -16.58 -6.50 -6.28
C ASP A 141 -16.42 -6.32 -4.75
N SER A 142 -17.39 -5.68 -4.12
CA SER A 142 -17.45 -5.46 -2.68
C SER A 142 -18.27 -6.55 -1.98
N ASP A 143 -18.05 -6.69 -0.66
CA ASP A 143 -18.81 -7.61 0.18
C ASP A 143 -19.39 -6.89 1.42
N LYS A 144 -19.92 -7.66 2.37
CA LYS A 144 -20.54 -7.11 3.59
C LYS A 144 -19.54 -6.36 4.48
N GLU A 145 -18.30 -6.79 4.48
CA GLU A 145 -17.26 -6.31 5.40
C GLU A 145 -16.35 -5.29 4.74
N ALA A 146 -16.09 -5.44 3.45
CA ALA A 146 -15.10 -4.64 2.73
C ALA A 146 -15.64 -4.04 1.43
N ILE A 147 -15.19 -2.84 1.14
CA ILE A 147 -15.42 -2.13 -0.12
C ILE A 147 -14.21 -2.36 -1.03
N PHE A 148 -14.48 -2.79 -2.25
CA PHE A 148 -13.48 -2.73 -3.32
C PHE A 148 -13.57 -1.35 -3.97
N MET A 149 -12.44 -0.65 -4.08
CA MET A 149 -12.38 0.71 -4.62
C MET A 149 -11.41 0.77 -5.79
N ARG A 150 -11.69 1.67 -6.73
CA ARG A 150 -10.90 1.84 -7.96
C ARG A 150 -10.75 3.31 -8.30
N VAL A 151 -9.57 3.67 -8.80
CA VAL A 151 -9.30 4.97 -9.44
C VAL A 151 -8.60 4.75 -10.77
N GLY A 152 -8.99 5.51 -11.79
CA GLY A 152 -8.26 5.59 -13.05
C GLY A 152 -7.05 6.52 -12.89
N VAL A 153 -5.92 6.16 -13.50
CA VAL A 153 -4.73 7.01 -13.56
C VAL A 153 -4.40 7.30 -15.01
N ASN A 154 -4.23 8.58 -15.35
CA ASN A 154 -3.83 8.97 -16.68
C ASN A 154 -2.32 8.74 -16.82
N THR A 155 -1.92 7.79 -17.64
CA THR A 155 -0.54 7.63 -18.08
C THR A 155 -0.23 8.61 -19.22
N SER A 156 -0.39 9.90 -18.95
CA SER A 156 0.22 10.93 -19.78
C SER A 156 1.69 11.04 -19.39
N ILE A 157 2.46 10.00 -19.67
CA ILE A 157 3.90 10.13 -19.75
C ILE A 157 4.15 10.71 -21.14
N GLU A 158 4.40 12.01 -21.21
CA GLU A 158 5.15 12.60 -22.29
C GLU A 158 6.40 11.73 -22.49
N ARG A 159 6.43 10.98 -23.59
CA ARG A 159 7.67 10.45 -24.10
C ARG A 159 8.50 11.69 -24.41
N ALA A 160 9.43 11.99 -23.52
CA ALA A 160 10.50 12.91 -23.86
C ALA A 160 11.19 12.32 -25.08
N ASP A 161 11.01 13.00 -26.19
CA ASP A 161 11.64 12.78 -27.47
C ASP A 161 13.15 12.71 -27.26
N SER A 162 13.73 11.52 -27.34
CA SER A 162 15.15 11.41 -27.54
C SER A 162 15.42 11.39 -29.05
N SER A 163 15.23 12.54 -29.67
CA SER A 163 15.91 12.83 -30.92
C SER A 163 17.32 13.31 -30.58
N CYS A 164 18.27 12.43 -30.62
CA CYS A 164 19.66 12.78 -30.87
C CYS A 164 20.06 12.16 -32.20
N ALA A 165 20.26 13.06 -33.10
CA ALA A 165 20.93 12.84 -34.36
C ALA A 165 22.37 12.35 -34.15
#